data_c17c5aa999d374fb91ec1835beaa2f40
#
_entry.id   c17c5aa999d374fb91ec1835beaa2f40
#
_cell.length_a   1.000
_cell.length_b   1.000
_cell.length_c   1.000
_cell.angle_alpha   90.00
_cell.angle_beta   90.00
_cell.angle_gamma   90.00
#
_symmetry.space_group_name_H-M   'P 1'
#
loop_
_entity.id
_entity.type
_entity.pdbx_description
1 polymer ?
#
loop_
_entity_poly.entity_id
_entity_poly.type
_entity_poly.pdbx_seq_one_letter_code
_entity_poly.pdbx_strand_id
1 'polypeptide(L)'
;DFGGQLSDTSSVENYMGYSYITGVDLASKFREQVRQFEIAVAEGKKASSIEDGREKIVRLEDGSAVRARTLIITTGKSWRRLGVPGEAELTGKGVAYCAICDAPLFAGKRVVVVGGGNSGIESAIDLARIAEHVTVIQFLAELTADKILVDAFRAFTNTTVMYEHEVVEITGERQVESVTVKNRVTGAVSGLN
;
A
#
# COMPACT_ATOMS: atom_id res chain seq x y z
N ASP A 1 -15.37 6.64 1.70
CA ASP A 1 -16.21 5.70 0.94
C ASP A 1 -16.34 4.40 1.71
N PHE A 2 -17.47 3.70 1.51
CA PHE A 2 -17.72 2.40 2.14
C PHE A 2 -16.83 1.34 1.49
N GLY A 3 -16.14 0.53 2.31
CA GLY A 3 -15.24 -0.51 1.84
C GLY A 3 -13.75 -0.14 1.89
N GLY A 4 -13.39 1.14 1.82
CA GLY A 4 -11.99 1.58 1.87
C GLY A 4 -11.10 0.81 0.90
N GLN A 5 -9.93 0.36 1.34
CA GLN A 5 -8.99 -0.42 0.50
C GLN A 5 -9.54 -1.76 -0.02
N LEU A 6 -10.60 -2.30 0.61
CA LEU A 6 -11.25 -3.49 0.08
C LEU A 6 -11.81 -3.24 -1.32
N SER A 7 -12.34 -2.04 -1.59
CA SER A 7 -12.87 -1.68 -2.90
C SER A 7 -11.80 -1.60 -4.00
N ASP A 8 -10.53 -1.46 -3.62
CA ASP A 8 -9.39 -1.46 -4.55
C ASP A 8 -8.85 -2.88 -4.83
N THR A 9 -9.41 -3.91 -4.15
CA THR A 9 -8.96 -5.29 -4.27
C THR A 9 -9.73 -6.01 -5.37
N SER A 10 -9.05 -6.47 -6.41
CA SER A 10 -9.66 -7.14 -7.56
C SER A 10 -10.15 -8.56 -7.23
N SER A 11 -9.45 -9.28 -6.34
CA SER A 11 -9.73 -10.66 -5.96
C SER A 11 -9.55 -10.84 -4.45
N VAL A 12 -10.53 -11.42 -3.79
CA VAL A 12 -10.51 -11.82 -2.39
C VAL A 12 -10.82 -13.31 -2.33
N GLU A 13 -9.84 -14.13 -1.96
CA GLU A 13 -9.94 -15.61 -1.92
C GLU A 13 -9.75 -16.17 -0.50
N ASN A 14 -9.43 -15.31 0.45
CA ASN A 14 -9.14 -15.65 1.84
C ASN A 14 -10.21 -15.15 2.83
N TYR A 15 -11.38 -14.72 2.34
CA TYR A 15 -12.51 -14.36 3.18
C TYR A 15 -13.45 -15.56 3.32
N MET A 16 -13.56 -16.07 4.54
CA MET A 16 -14.35 -17.29 4.82
C MET A 16 -15.80 -17.13 4.37
N GLY A 17 -16.27 -18.10 3.59
CA GLY A 17 -17.61 -18.11 2.98
C GLY A 17 -17.61 -17.84 1.48
N TYR A 18 -16.48 -17.37 0.93
CA TYR A 18 -16.30 -17.18 -0.52
C TYR A 18 -15.00 -17.84 -0.97
N SER A 19 -15.09 -18.68 -2.01
CA SER A 19 -13.91 -19.19 -2.71
C SER A 19 -13.25 -18.09 -3.59
N TYR A 20 -14.07 -17.14 -4.03
CA TYR A 20 -13.69 -15.96 -4.80
C TYR A 20 -14.78 -14.91 -4.69
N ILE A 21 -14.42 -13.67 -4.50
CA ILE A 21 -15.30 -12.50 -4.59
C ILE A 21 -14.45 -11.26 -4.89
N THR A 22 -14.98 -10.28 -5.62
CA THR A 22 -14.30 -8.99 -5.77
C THR A 22 -14.41 -8.18 -4.47
N GLY A 23 -13.44 -7.31 -4.21
CA GLY A 23 -13.50 -6.43 -3.04
C GLY A 23 -14.69 -5.49 -3.07
N VAL A 24 -15.08 -5.00 -4.25
CA VAL A 24 -16.28 -4.16 -4.45
C VAL A 24 -17.56 -4.91 -4.08
N ASP A 25 -17.70 -6.17 -4.54
CA ASP A 25 -18.87 -6.98 -4.22
C ASP A 25 -18.95 -7.32 -2.73
N LEU A 26 -17.81 -7.64 -2.13
CA LEU A 26 -17.73 -7.91 -0.70
C LEU A 26 -18.09 -6.68 0.14
N ALA A 27 -17.57 -5.50 -0.23
CA ALA A 27 -17.93 -4.24 0.41
C ALA A 27 -19.42 -3.93 0.26
N SER A 28 -20.01 -4.20 -0.91
CA SER A 28 -21.44 -4.05 -1.15
C SER A 28 -22.28 -4.94 -0.21
N LYS A 29 -21.86 -6.20 -0.03
CA LYS A 29 -22.54 -7.13 0.91
C LYS A 29 -22.45 -6.66 2.35
N PHE A 30 -21.33 -6.11 2.79
CA PHE A 30 -21.23 -5.50 4.12
C PHE A 30 -22.16 -4.31 4.27
N ARG A 31 -22.26 -3.48 3.23
CA ARG A 31 -23.17 -2.33 3.23
C ARG A 31 -24.65 -2.77 3.32
N GLU A 32 -25.03 -3.80 2.57
CA GLU A 32 -26.38 -4.39 2.62
C GLU A 32 -26.70 -4.92 4.02
N GLN A 33 -25.74 -5.59 4.66
CA GLN A 33 -25.92 -6.11 6.01
C GLN A 33 -26.07 -4.97 7.03
N VAL A 34 -25.25 -3.92 6.97
CA VAL A 34 -25.36 -2.75 7.87
C VAL A 34 -26.72 -2.08 7.74
N ARG A 35 -27.28 -1.99 6.51
CA ARG A 35 -28.59 -1.39 6.26
C ARG A 35 -29.79 -2.15 6.87
N GLN A 36 -29.58 -3.37 7.30
CA GLN A 36 -30.62 -4.15 8.01
C GLN A 36 -30.84 -3.66 9.45
N PHE A 37 -29.94 -2.82 9.94
CA PHE A 37 -29.98 -2.28 11.30
C PHE A 37 -30.29 -0.78 11.26
N GLU A 38 -30.97 -0.27 12.29
CA GLU A 38 -31.22 1.17 12.45
C GLU A 38 -29.95 1.90 12.95
N ILE A 39 -28.93 1.93 12.11
CA ILE A 39 -27.63 2.58 12.40
C ILE A 39 -27.49 3.81 11.51
N ALA A 40 -27.23 4.96 12.11
CA ALA A 40 -26.91 6.17 11.37
C ALA A 40 -25.54 6.04 10.73
N VAL A 41 -25.47 6.19 9.41
CA VAL A 41 -24.24 6.13 8.62
C VAL A 41 -23.97 7.49 8.01
N ALA A 42 -22.80 8.08 8.28
CA ALA A 42 -22.37 9.35 7.70
C ALA A 42 -21.23 9.07 6.70
N GLU A 43 -21.59 8.87 5.43
CA GLU A 43 -20.62 8.68 4.34
C GLU A 43 -20.02 10.03 3.90
N GLY A 44 -18.78 10.00 3.39
CA GLY A 44 -18.09 11.21 2.92
C GLY A 44 -17.68 12.18 4.03
N LYS A 45 -17.78 11.76 5.29
CA LYS A 45 -17.40 12.56 6.44
C LYS A 45 -16.07 12.06 7.01
N LYS A 46 -15.08 12.93 7.04
CA LYS A 46 -13.75 12.59 7.55
C LYS A 46 -13.56 13.14 8.96
N ALA A 47 -13.14 12.27 9.88
CA ALA A 47 -12.80 12.67 11.24
C ALA A 47 -11.45 13.42 11.24
N SER A 48 -11.40 14.56 11.92
CA SER A 48 -10.20 15.40 12.05
C SER A 48 -9.53 15.27 13.41
N SER A 49 -10.33 15.09 14.48
CA SER A 49 -9.80 14.90 15.83
C SER A 49 -10.79 14.19 16.73
N ILE A 50 -10.27 13.67 17.83
CA ILE A 50 -11.06 13.03 18.89
C ILE A 50 -10.73 13.74 20.21
N GLU A 51 -11.76 14.19 20.91
CA GLU A 51 -11.65 14.68 22.26
C GLU A 51 -12.08 13.56 23.22
N ASP A 52 -11.18 13.20 24.13
CA ASP A 52 -11.44 12.20 25.15
C ASP A 52 -12.01 12.85 26.42
N GLY A 53 -13.00 12.19 27.02
CA GLY A 53 -13.68 12.64 28.21
C GLY A 53 -14.76 11.66 28.63
N ARG A 54 -15.66 12.08 29.50
CA ARG A 54 -16.83 11.28 29.89
C ARG A 54 -17.71 10.94 28.67
N GLU A 55 -17.84 11.89 27.74
CA GLU A 55 -18.31 11.68 26.38
C GLU A 55 -17.14 11.85 25.43
N LYS A 56 -17.06 11.02 24.41
CA LYS A 56 -16.13 11.13 23.30
C LYS A 56 -16.72 12.06 22.26
N ILE A 57 -15.96 13.03 21.80
CA ILE A 57 -16.40 13.95 20.75
C ILE A 57 -15.49 13.72 19.53
N VAL A 58 -16.07 13.25 18.43
CA VAL A 58 -15.38 13.12 17.15
C VAL A 58 -15.70 14.38 16.32
N ARG A 59 -14.69 15.20 16.05
CA ARG A 59 -14.83 16.35 15.15
C ARG A 59 -14.61 15.93 13.72
N LEU A 60 -15.40 16.48 12.82
CA LEU A 60 -15.31 16.21 11.38
C LEU A 60 -14.69 17.41 10.66
N GLU A 61 -14.11 17.18 9.46
CA GLU A 61 -13.47 18.24 8.68
C GLU A 61 -14.44 19.34 8.23
N ASP A 62 -15.72 19.04 8.13
CA ASP A 62 -16.78 20.02 7.79
C ASP A 62 -17.22 20.91 8.97
N GLY A 63 -16.55 20.78 10.13
CA GLY A 63 -16.85 21.53 11.34
C GLY A 63 -17.94 20.92 12.22
N SER A 64 -18.64 19.88 11.76
CA SER A 64 -19.61 19.16 12.59
C SER A 64 -18.95 18.24 13.59
N ALA A 65 -19.73 17.73 14.57
CA ALA A 65 -19.22 16.81 15.58
C ALA A 65 -20.22 15.72 15.92
N VAL A 66 -19.70 14.53 16.22
CA VAL A 66 -20.49 13.40 16.72
C VAL A 66 -20.07 13.12 18.17
N ARG A 67 -21.05 12.93 19.04
CA ARG A 67 -20.83 12.60 20.46
C ARG A 67 -21.24 11.17 20.75
N ALA A 68 -20.44 10.46 21.52
CA ALA A 68 -20.70 9.10 21.92
C ALA A 68 -20.12 8.79 23.31
N ARG A 69 -20.73 7.84 24.01
CA ARG A 69 -20.17 7.35 25.30
C ARG A 69 -18.96 6.44 25.07
N THR A 70 -18.97 5.70 23.97
CA THR A 70 -17.89 4.78 23.57
C THR A 70 -17.57 5.01 22.09
N LEU A 71 -16.33 4.74 21.71
CA LEU A 71 -15.83 4.88 20.34
C LEU A 71 -15.04 3.64 19.95
N ILE A 72 -15.33 3.09 18.77
CA ILE A 72 -14.55 2.04 18.14
C ILE A 72 -13.84 2.64 16.94
N ILE A 73 -12.51 2.60 16.93
CA ILE A 73 -11.68 3.17 15.86
C ILE A 73 -11.29 2.06 14.89
N THR A 74 -11.86 2.10 13.69
CA THR A 74 -11.63 1.12 12.62
C THR A 74 -11.30 1.84 11.30
N THR A 75 -10.40 2.82 11.36
CA THR A 75 -10.10 3.72 10.24
C THR A 75 -9.28 3.08 9.12
N GLY A 76 -8.91 1.81 9.26
CA GLY A 76 -8.08 1.11 8.28
C GLY A 76 -6.66 1.68 8.22
N LYS A 77 -6.06 1.56 7.06
CA LYS A 77 -4.73 2.11 6.74
C LYS A 77 -4.72 2.72 5.35
N SER A 78 -3.76 3.58 5.08
CA SER A 78 -3.40 4.04 3.74
C SER A 78 -1.94 3.71 3.46
N TRP A 79 -1.61 3.53 2.17
CA TRP A 79 -0.21 3.36 1.78
C TRP A 79 0.58 4.63 2.08
N ARG A 80 1.80 4.45 2.56
CA ARG A 80 2.73 5.55 2.74
C ARG A 80 3.29 5.91 1.37
N ARG A 81 3.12 7.16 0.98
CA ARG A 81 3.74 7.70 -0.23
C ARG A 81 5.20 8.08 0.05
N LEU A 82 6.03 8.04 -0.99
CA LEU A 82 7.41 8.49 -0.91
C LEU A 82 7.49 10.02 -0.84
N GLY A 83 6.56 10.71 -1.50
CA GLY A 83 6.53 12.16 -1.59
C GLY A 83 7.63 12.73 -2.50
N VAL A 84 8.09 11.93 -3.48
CA VAL A 84 9.14 12.32 -4.41
C VAL A 84 8.55 12.81 -5.74
N PRO A 85 9.28 13.66 -6.50
CA PRO A 85 8.88 14.07 -7.85
C PRO A 85 8.59 12.84 -8.74
N GLY A 86 7.53 12.92 -9.53
CA GLY A 86 7.09 11.87 -10.44
C GLY A 86 6.21 10.79 -9.81
N GLU A 87 6.18 10.64 -8.49
CA GLU A 87 5.36 9.59 -7.85
C GLU A 87 3.87 9.76 -8.15
N ALA A 88 3.34 10.97 -7.97
CA ALA A 88 1.91 11.23 -8.16
C ALA A 88 1.51 11.18 -9.63
N GLU A 89 2.31 11.76 -10.52
CA GLU A 89 2.08 11.87 -11.96
C GLU A 89 2.11 10.50 -12.66
N LEU A 90 2.95 9.59 -12.14
CA LEU A 90 3.14 8.25 -12.70
C LEU A 90 2.38 7.16 -11.93
N THR A 91 1.57 7.52 -10.93
CA THR A 91 0.65 6.59 -10.29
C THR A 91 -0.34 6.00 -11.31
N GLY A 92 -0.43 4.66 -11.38
CA GLY A 92 -1.18 3.93 -12.42
C GLY A 92 -0.48 3.85 -13.79
N LYS A 93 0.72 4.44 -13.90
CA LYS A 93 1.54 4.42 -15.13
C LYS A 93 2.92 3.80 -14.85
N GLY A 94 2.98 2.82 -13.96
CA GLY A 94 4.20 2.15 -13.52
C GLY A 94 4.53 2.36 -12.03
N VAL A 95 3.94 3.37 -11.38
CA VAL A 95 3.92 3.46 -9.93
C VAL A 95 2.65 2.82 -9.41
N ALA A 96 2.80 1.84 -8.52
CA ALA A 96 1.70 1.08 -7.92
C ALA A 96 1.96 0.86 -6.42
N TYR A 97 0.90 0.68 -5.65
CA TYR A 97 0.98 0.47 -4.21
C TYR A 97 0.46 -0.91 -3.79
N CYS A 98 -0.19 -1.64 -4.69
CA CYS A 98 -0.69 -2.99 -4.44
C CYS A 98 0.00 -3.97 -5.40
N ALA A 99 1.01 -4.69 -4.92
CA ALA A 99 1.74 -5.64 -5.77
C ALA A 99 0.81 -6.73 -6.31
N ILE A 100 -0.07 -7.28 -5.48
CA ILE A 100 -0.99 -8.37 -5.89
C ILE A 100 -1.96 -7.89 -6.97
N CYS A 101 -2.49 -6.65 -6.84
CA CYS A 101 -3.47 -6.10 -7.79
C CYS A 101 -2.82 -5.80 -9.15
N ASP A 102 -1.60 -5.28 -9.12
CA ASP A 102 -0.92 -4.71 -10.29
C ASP A 102 0.17 -5.64 -10.86
N ALA A 103 0.49 -6.76 -10.17
CA ALA A 103 1.54 -7.69 -10.57
C ALA A 103 1.52 -8.08 -12.06
N PRO A 104 0.37 -8.39 -12.68
CA PRO A 104 0.33 -8.74 -14.10
C PRO A 104 0.90 -7.66 -15.03
N LEU A 105 0.84 -6.39 -14.63
CA LEU A 105 1.37 -5.26 -15.42
C LEU A 105 2.90 -5.22 -15.43
N PHE A 106 3.55 -5.92 -14.51
CA PHE A 106 4.99 -5.96 -14.32
C PHE A 106 5.66 -7.24 -14.86
N ALA A 107 4.89 -8.14 -15.47
CA ALA A 107 5.43 -9.37 -16.05
C ALA A 107 6.52 -9.08 -17.08
N GLY A 108 7.69 -9.73 -16.95
CA GLY A 108 8.84 -9.58 -17.81
C GLY A 108 9.53 -8.21 -17.74
N LYS A 109 9.21 -7.37 -16.77
CA LYS A 109 9.82 -6.04 -16.59
C LYS A 109 10.85 -6.05 -15.45
N ARG A 110 11.71 -5.04 -15.46
CA ARG A 110 12.56 -4.71 -14.32
C ARG A 110 11.75 -3.84 -13.36
N VAL A 111 11.69 -4.24 -12.11
CA VAL A 111 10.80 -3.64 -11.12
C VAL A 111 11.59 -3.18 -9.90
N VAL A 112 11.23 -2.02 -9.37
CA VAL A 112 11.75 -1.50 -8.11
C VAL A 112 10.68 -1.63 -7.04
N VAL A 113 11.00 -2.26 -5.92
CA VAL A 113 10.16 -2.33 -4.72
C VAL A 113 10.79 -1.46 -3.63
N VAL A 114 10.04 -0.54 -3.06
CA VAL A 114 10.54 0.38 -2.03
C VAL A 114 10.07 -0.07 -0.65
N GLY A 115 11.02 -0.42 0.19
CA GLY A 115 10.81 -0.88 1.56
C GLY A 115 11.14 -2.35 1.77
N GLY A 116 11.95 -2.65 2.78
CA GLY A 116 12.42 -3.99 3.14
C GLY A 116 11.75 -4.57 4.40
N GLY A 117 10.53 -4.11 4.72
CA GLY A 117 9.66 -4.74 5.73
C GLY A 117 8.81 -5.86 5.14
N ASN A 118 7.94 -6.49 5.97
CA ASN A 118 7.11 -7.63 5.55
C ASN A 118 6.38 -7.37 4.22
N SER A 119 5.61 -6.30 4.13
CA SER A 119 4.82 -5.98 2.92
C SER A 119 5.68 -5.76 1.68
N GLY A 120 6.87 -5.13 1.81
CA GLY A 120 7.78 -4.93 0.69
C GLY A 120 8.42 -6.24 0.23
N ILE A 121 8.82 -7.09 1.16
CA ILE A 121 9.44 -8.38 0.83
C ILE A 121 8.40 -9.37 0.28
N GLU A 122 7.17 -9.42 0.80
CA GLU A 122 6.06 -10.18 0.21
C GLU A 122 5.80 -9.74 -1.24
N SER A 123 5.70 -8.43 -1.46
CA SER A 123 5.56 -7.86 -2.81
C SER A 123 6.72 -8.24 -3.73
N ALA A 124 7.96 -8.20 -3.22
CA ALA A 124 9.14 -8.56 -3.99
C ALA A 124 9.17 -10.05 -4.35
N ILE A 125 8.72 -10.93 -3.45
CA ILE A 125 8.57 -12.38 -3.70
C ILE A 125 7.56 -12.63 -4.82
N ASP A 126 6.39 -11.98 -4.76
CA ASP A 126 5.34 -12.16 -5.77
C ASP A 126 5.79 -11.65 -7.14
N LEU A 127 6.42 -10.50 -7.17
CA LEU A 127 6.98 -9.92 -8.40
C LEU A 127 8.16 -10.72 -8.95
N ALA A 128 9.02 -11.30 -8.12
CA ALA A 128 10.16 -12.10 -8.57
C ALA A 128 9.76 -13.35 -9.37
N ARG A 129 8.52 -13.81 -9.21
CA ARG A 129 7.98 -14.95 -9.97
C ARG A 129 7.63 -14.62 -11.43
N ILE A 130 7.42 -13.34 -11.74
CA ILE A 130 6.89 -12.90 -13.03
C ILE A 130 7.73 -11.81 -13.70
N ALA A 131 8.45 -11.01 -12.93
CA ALA A 131 9.30 -9.94 -13.42
C ALA A 131 10.65 -10.48 -13.94
N GLU A 132 11.27 -9.76 -14.84
CA GLU A 132 12.65 -10.04 -15.30
C GLU A 132 13.64 -9.87 -14.13
N HIS A 133 13.51 -8.79 -13.39
CA HIS A 133 14.37 -8.50 -12.23
C HIS A 133 13.64 -7.63 -11.22
N VAL A 134 13.86 -7.89 -9.92
CA VAL A 134 13.31 -7.10 -8.82
C VAL A 134 14.44 -6.49 -8.00
N THR A 135 14.47 -5.17 -7.91
CA THR A 135 15.39 -4.44 -7.04
C THR A 135 14.63 -3.89 -5.83
N VAL A 136 14.99 -4.33 -4.63
CA VAL A 136 14.45 -3.79 -3.39
C VAL A 136 15.30 -2.63 -2.91
N ILE A 137 14.72 -1.46 -2.74
CA ILE A 137 15.36 -0.29 -2.14
C ILE A 137 15.04 -0.28 -0.65
N GLN A 138 16.05 -0.50 0.16
CA GLN A 138 15.93 -0.50 1.61
C GLN A 138 16.67 0.69 2.22
N PHE A 139 15.93 1.46 2.97
CA PHE A 139 16.38 2.67 3.67
C PHE A 139 17.39 2.37 4.80
N LEU A 140 17.31 1.20 5.42
CA LEU A 140 18.19 0.74 6.50
C LEU A 140 19.33 -0.14 5.97
N ALA A 141 20.31 -0.43 6.83
CA ALA A 141 21.43 -1.32 6.53
C ALA A 141 21.02 -2.82 6.46
N GLU A 142 19.78 -3.14 6.86
CA GLU A 142 19.25 -4.50 6.86
C GLU A 142 17.77 -4.55 6.48
N LEU A 143 17.29 -5.71 6.06
CA LEU A 143 15.85 -5.96 5.90
C LEU A 143 15.21 -6.10 7.27
N THR A 144 14.02 -5.52 7.42
CA THR A 144 13.24 -5.57 8.67
C THR A 144 12.05 -6.52 8.60
N ALA A 145 11.94 -7.28 7.51
CA ALA A 145 10.96 -8.34 7.35
C ALA A 145 11.28 -9.55 8.23
N ASP A 146 10.27 -10.34 8.53
CA ASP A 146 10.42 -11.59 9.26
C ASP A 146 11.40 -12.54 8.54
N LYS A 147 12.18 -13.27 9.32
CA LYS A 147 13.23 -14.14 8.79
C LYS A 147 12.72 -15.11 7.72
N ILE A 148 11.53 -15.67 7.91
CA ILE A 148 10.92 -16.60 6.95
C ILE A 148 10.71 -15.96 5.57
N LEU A 149 10.31 -14.69 5.52
CA LEU A 149 10.13 -13.94 4.29
C LEU A 149 11.47 -13.58 3.65
N VAL A 150 12.45 -13.18 4.46
CA VAL A 150 13.81 -12.88 3.98
C VAL A 150 14.47 -14.12 3.38
N ASP A 151 14.32 -15.27 4.03
CA ASP A 151 14.88 -16.53 3.53
C ASP A 151 14.19 -16.96 2.22
N ALA A 152 12.87 -16.83 2.13
CA ALA A 152 12.11 -17.10 0.90
C ALA A 152 12.49 -16.15 -0.24
N PHE A 153 12.66 -14.86 0.03
CA PHE A 153 13.09 -13.86 -0.94
C PHE A 153 14.49 -14.15 -1.48
N ARG A 154 15.44 -14.53 -0.62
CA ARG A 154 16.82 -14.85 -1.00
C ARG A 154 16.97 -16.11 -1.87
N ALA A 155 15.93 -16.93 -1.95
CA ALA A 155 15.92 -18.09 -2.85
C ALA A 155 15.77 -17.69 -4.33
N PHE A 156 15.35 -16.48 -4.64
CA PHE A 156 15.24 -15.98 -6.02
C PHE A 156 16.59 -15.45 -6.52
N THR A 157 16.92 -15.79 -7.76
CA THR A 157 18.19 -15.39 -8.41
C THR A 157 18.07 -14.09 -9.21
N ASN A 158 16.84 -13.64 -9.46
CA ASN A 158 16.55 -12.42 -10.21
C ASN A 158 16.20 -11.25 -9.27
N THR A 159 16.79 -11.21 -8.10
CA THR A 159 16.53 -10.16 -7.09
C THR A 159 17.83 -9.49 -6.63
N THR A 160 17.74 -8.21 -6.29
CA THR A 160 18.84 -7.42 -5.70
C THR A 160 18.28 -6.55 -4.56
N VAL A 161 19.08 -6.33 -3.52
CA VAL A 161 18.76 -5.36 -2.46
C VAL A 161 19.80 -4.24 -2.47
N MET A 162 19.33 -3.02 -2.51
CA MET A 162 20.15 -1.83 -2.30
C MET A 162 19.89 -1.31 -0.89
N TYR A 163 20.75 -1.64 0.04
CA TYR A 163 20.69 -1.18 1.42
C TYR A 163 21.14 0.27 1.55
N GLU A 164 20.62 0.97 2.55
CA GLU A 164 20.95 2.36 2.85
C GLU A 164 20.68 3.30 1.66
N HIS A 165 19.66 2.95 0.84
CA HIS A 165 19.25 3.77 -0.28
C HIS A 165 17.84 4.31 -0.08
N GLU A 166 17.59 5.48 -0.67
CA GLU A 166 16.28 6.11 -0.77
C GLU A 166 15.99 6.46 -2.22
N VAL A 167 14.73 6.38 -2.63
CA VAL A 167 14.28 6.93 -3.91
C VAL A 167 14.16 8.44 -3.76
N VAL A 168 14.68 9.19 -4.72
CA VAL A 168 14.65 10.66 -4.72
C VAL A 168 13.85 11.23 -5.87
N GLU A 169 13.64 10.47 -6.95
CA GLU A 169 12.86 10.89 -8.11
C GLU A 169 12.41 9.68 -8.91
N ILE A 170 11.25 9.80 -9.55
CA ILE A 170 10.73 8.83 -10.52
C ILE A 170 10.48 9.59 -11.82
N THR A 171 11.01 9.12 -12.94
CA THR A 171 10.90 9.80 -14.23
C THR A 171 10.29 8.91 -15.30
N GLY A 172 9.64 9.55 -16.28
CA GLY A 172 9.03 8.94 -17.44
C GLY A 172 7.97 9.87 -18.05
N GLU A 173 7.71 9.72 -19.34
CA GLU A 173 6.69 10.53 -20.04
C GLU A 173 5.30 9.88 -19.97
N ARG A 174 5.18 8.64 -20.44
CA ARG A 174 3.93 7.89 -20.50
C ARG A 174 3.80 6.85 -19.40
N GLN A 175 4.93 6.33 -18.95
CA GLN A 175 5.08 5.34 -17.89
C GLN A 175 6.41 5.57 -17.19
N VAL A 176 6.63 4.88 -16.08
CA VAL A 176 7.94 4.91 -15.41
C VAL A 176 9.01 4.38 -16.36
N GLU A 177 10.08 5.15 -16.52
CA GLU A 177 11.24 4.83 -17.33
C GLU A 177 12.52 4.72 -16.50
N SER A 178 12.62 5.51 -15.43
CA SER A 178 13.76 5.47 -14.53
C SER A 178 13.37 5.84 -13.08
N VAL A 179 14.12 5.27 -12.14
CA VAL A 179 14.03 5.59 -10.72
C VAL A 179 15.41 6.06 -10.26
N THR A 180 15.51 7.28 -9.79
CA THR A 180 16.74 7.83 -9.22
C THR A 180 16.81 7.48 -7.73
N VAL A 181 17.91 6.86 -7.33
CA VAL A 181 18.18 6.47 -5.95
C VAL A 181 19.43 7.17 -5.42
N LYS A 182 19.44 7.44 -4.12
CA LYS A 182 20.56 8.04 -3.41
C LYS A 182 21.01 7.13 -2.27
N ASN A 183 22.30 6.85 -2.24
CA ASN A 183 22.91 6.20 -1.08
C ASN A 183 22.98 7.19 0.09
N ARG A 184 22.40 6.83 1.22
CA ARG A 184 22.25 7.71 2.39
C ARG A 184 23.53 7.91 3.19
N VAL A 185 24.50 6.99 3.04
CA VAL A 185 25.81 7.05 3.72
C VAL A 185 26.80 7.87 2.91
N THR A 186 26.91 7.57 1.62
CA THR A 186 27.91 8.21 0.74
C THR A 186 27.39 9.45 0.04
N GLY A 187 26.08 9.62 -0.05
CA GLY A 187 25.43 10.66 -0.84
C GLY A 187 25.44 10.41 -2.35
N ALA A 188 26.02 9.30 -2.81
CA ALA A 188 26.06 8.96 -4.24
C ALA A 188 24.67 8.77 -4.82
N VAL A 189 24.44 9.31 -6.01
CA VAL A 189 23.16 9.22 -6.74
C VAL A 189 23.36 8.37 -8.00
N SER A 190 22.40 7.49 -8.26
CA SER A 190 22.40 6.62 -9.44
C SER A 190 20.99 6.42 -9.99
N GLY A 191 20.86 6.12 -11.29
CA GLY A 191 19.59 5.78 -11.95
C GLY A 191 19.44 4.28 -12.13
N LEU A 192 18.20 3.80 -11.98
CA LEU A 192 17.76 2.45 -12.31
C LEU A 192 16.79 2.55 -13.49
N ASN A 193 17.09 1.90 -14.60
CA ASN A 193 16.30 1.91 -15.85
C ASN A 193 15.63 0.56 -16.08
#